data_7a602fd37c95e37c3c118ccb862eec78
#
_entry.id   7a602fd37c95e37c3c118ccb862eec78
#
_cell.length_a   1.000
_cell.length_b   1.000
_cell.length_c   1.000
_cell.angle_alpha   90.00
_cell.angle_beta   90.00
_cell.angle_gamma   90.00
#
_symmetry.space_group_name_H-M   'P 1'
#
loop_
_entity.id
_entity.type
_entity.pdbx_description
1 polymer ?
#
loop_
_entity_poly.entity_id
_entity_poly.type
_entity_poly.pdbx_seq_one_letter_code
_entity_poly.pdbx_strand_id
1 'polypeptide(L)'
;MYLKYVCFLYNMVRKYTLLIEKDEEGWLVSEVVELPGCHTQAKTMDQLLARTTEAIQAYLQDEKNDIEVVQQFVGVQQIEV
;
A
#
# COMPACT_ATOMS: atom_id res chain seq x y z
N MET A 1 28.21 0.69 10.39
CA MET A 1 27.86 0.71 10.12
C MET A 1 27.35 1.02 10.24
N TYR A 2 27.23 1.26 10.45
CA TYR A 2 26.56 1.35 10.40
C TYR A 2 25.86 1.88 10.48
N LEU A 3 25.77 2.27 10.80
CA LEU A 3 25.13 2.64 10.62
C LEU A 3 24.74 3.09 9.93
N LYS A 4 24.88 3.30 9.54
CA LYS A 4 24.45 3.53 8.75
C LYS A 4 23.61 3.05 8.42
N TYR A 5 23.55 2.98 8.54
CA TYR A 5 22.65 2.42 8.28
C TYR A 5 21.62 2.57 9.09
N VAL A 6 21.93 3.09 9.75
CA VAL A 6 20.91 3.36 10.68
C VAL A 6 20.08 4.52 10.34
N CYS A 7 20.66 5.52 9.99
CA CYS A 7 19.88 6.65 9.62
C CYS A 7 18.95 6.24 8.53
N PHE A 8 19.37 5.35 7.79
CA PHE A 8 18.44 4.92 6.80
C PHE A 8 17.49 3.93 7.40
N LEU A 9 17.69 3.53 8.61
CA LEU A 9 16.71 2.71 9.25
C LEU A 9 15.40 3.42 9.38
N TYR A 10 15.43 4.64 9.84
CA TYR A 10 14.15 5.31 9.95
C TYR A 10 13.62 5.66 8.59
N ASN A 11 14.48 5.71 7.60
CA ASN A 11 14.01 5.87 6.25
C ASN A 11 13.29 4.64 5.76
N MET A 12 13.46 3.53 6.44
CA MET A 12 12.81 2.32 6.00
C MET A 12 11.41 2.22 6.52
N VAL A 13 11.04 3.06 7.45
CA VAL A 13 9.67 3.08 7.93
C VAL A 13 8.88 3.95 6.98
N ARG A 14 8.06 3.32 6.17
CA ARG A 14 7.24 4.02 5.21
C ARG A 14 5.80 3.76 5.51
N LYS A 15 4.99 4.74 5.26
CA LYS A 15 3.56 4.64 5.47
C LYS A 15 2.86 4.57 4.14
N TYR A 16 1.95 3.64 4.04
CA TYR A 16 1.15 3.48 2.83
C TYR A 16 -0.30 3.61 3.18
N THR A 17 -1.04 4.23 2.31
CA THR A 17 -2.46 4.48 2.52
C THR A 17 -3.24 3.44 1.74
N LEU A 18 -4.14 2.77 2.43
CA LEU A 18 -4.98 1.75 1.82
C LEU A 18 -6.39 2.27 1.68
N LEU A 19 -6.95 2.13 0.50
CA LEU A 19 -8.37 2.34 0.29
C LEU A 19 -9.02 0.97 0.32
N ILE A 20 -9.92 0.76 1.26
CA ILE A 20 -10.52 -0.53 1.47
C ILE A 20 -12.00 -0.45 1.16
N GLU A 21 -12.45 -1.34 0.29
CA GLU A 21 -13.84 -1.39 -0.12
C GLU A 21 -14.33 -2.83 -0.05
N LYS A 22 -15.64 -2.99 0.06
CA LYS A 22 -16.26 -4.29 0.04
C LYS A 22 -17.07 -4.41 -1.24
N ASP A 23 -16.84 -5.50 -1.98
CA ASP A 23 -17.60 -5.68 -3.21
C ASP A 23 -18.91 -6.39 -2.93
N GLU A 24 -19.65 -6.68 -4.00
CA GLU A 24 -21.00 -7.24 -3.87
C GLU A 24 -20.98 -8.62 -3.26
N GLU A 25 -19.88 -9.35 -3.42
CA GLU A 25 -19.79 -10.71 -2.92
C GLU A 25 -19.21 -10.79 -1.55
N GLY A 26 -18.92 -9.66 -0.92
CA GLY A 26 -18.39 -9.65 0.42
C GLY A 26 -16.89 -9.70 0.49
N TRP A 27 -16.20 -9.59 -0.64
CA TRP A 27 -14.75 -9.51 -0.61
C TRP A 27 -14.31 -8.13 -0.21
N LEU A 28 -13.31 -8.08 0.64
CA LEU A 28 -12.67 -6.81 0.97
C LEU A 28 -11.52 -6.60 -0.01
N VAL A 29 -11.51 -5.44 -0.62
CA VAL A 29 -10.51 -5.10 -1.62
C VAL A 29 -9.71 -3.92 -1.11
N SER A 30 -8.40 -4.00 -1.20
CA SER A 30 -7.54 -2.88 -0.82
C SER A 30 -6.75 -2.41 -2.02
N GLU A 31 -6.54 -1.13 -2.06
CA GLU A 31 -5.69 -0.52 -3.08
C GLU A 31 -4.71 0.39 -2.38
N VAL A 32 -3.44 0.28 -2.71
CA VAL A 32 -2.41 1.11 -2.11
C VAL A 32 -2.29 2.38 -2.92
N VAL A 33 -2.60 3.50 -2.30
CA VAL A 33 -2.67 4.78 -3.00
C VAL A 33 -1.33 5.15 -3.61
N GLU A 34 -0.26 4.93 -2.87
CA GLU A 34 1.07 5.37 -3.29
C GLU A 34 1.71 4.44 -4.31
N LEU A 35 1.16 3.26 -4.52
CA LEU A 35 1.75 2.29 -5.44
C LEU A 35 0.71 1.92 -6.50
N PRO A 36 0.74 2.58 -7.64
CA PRO A 36 -0.29 2.33 -8.67
C PRO A 36 -0.30 0.87 -9.08
N GLY A 37 -1.49 0.31 -9.14
CA GLY A 37 -1.63 -1.08 -9.52
C GLY A 37 -1.44 -2.08 -8.41
N CYS A 38 -1.08 -1.65 -7.22
CA CYS A 38 -0.89 -2.55 -6.09
C CYS A 38 -2.21 -2.69 -5.35
N HIS A 39 -2.87 -3.82 -5.53
CA HIS A 39 -4.15 -4.06 -4.88
C HIS A 39 -4.29 -5.55 -4.59
N THR A 40 -5.17 -5.87 -3.66
CA THR A 40 -5.41 -7.26 -3.32
C THR A 40 -6.79 -7.37 -2.68
N GLN A 41 -7.19 -8.60 -2.38
CA GLN A 41 -8.50 -8.82 -1.79
C GLN A 41 -8.45 -10.01 -0.84
N ALA A 42 -9.38 -10.03 0.07
CA ALA A 42 -9.50 -11.12 1.05
C ALA A 42 -10.89 -11.08 1.63
N LYS A 43 -11.23 -12.14 2.37
CA LYS A 43 -12.56 -12.22 2.98
C LYS A 43 -12.62 -11.57 4.34
N THR A 44 -11.50 -11.46 5.04
CA THR A 44 -11.47 -10.83 6.35
C THR A 44 -10.45 -9.71 6.35
N MET A 45 -10.63 -8.80 7.30
CA MET A 45 -9.72 -7.66 7.40
C MET A 45 -8.31 -8.13 7.76
N ASP A 46 -8.18 -9.09 8.65
CA ASP A 46 -6.85 -9.57 9.04
C ASP A 46 -6.13 -10.15 7.84
N GLN A 47 -6.83 -10.95 7.04
CA GLN A 47 -6.21 -11.50 5.84
C GLN A 47 -5.88 -10.42 4.84
N LEU A 48 -6.75 -9.43 4.73
CA LEU A 48 -6.52 -8.35 3.78
C LEU A 48 -5.25 -7.59 4.13
N LEU A 49 -5.06 -7.27 5.39
CA LEU A 49 -3.89 -6.51 5.79
C LEU A 49 -2.62 -7.33 5.59
N ALA A 50 -2.67 -8.62 5.88
CA ALA A 50 -1.52 -9.47 5.66
C ALA A 50 -1.18 -9.58 4.18
N ARG A 51 -2.19 -9.77 3.35
CA ARG A 51 -1.98 -9.88 1.91
C ARG A 51 -1.51 -8.57 1.32
N THR A 52 -2.03 -7.46 1.82
CA THR A 52 -1.61 -6.15 1.33
C THR A 52 -0.15 -5.91 1.66
N THR A 53 0.27 -6.28 2.86
CA THR A 53 1.67 -6.13 3.24
C THR A 53 2.57 -6.93 2.30
N GLU A 54 2.16 -8.17 2.01
CA GLU A 54 2.95 -8.99 1.09
C GLU A 54 2.98 -8.39 -0.31
N ALA A 55 1.84 -7.85 -0.73
CA ALA A 55 1.77 -7.26 -2.06
C ALA A 55 2.67 -6.03 -2.16
N ILE A 56 2.72 -5.23 -1.10
CA ILE A 56 3.59 -4.07 -1.09
C ILE A 56 5.05 -4.52 -1.15
N GLN A 57 5.40 -5.54 -0.38
CA GLN A 57 6.78 -6.01 -0.38
C GLN A 57 7.17 -6.54 -1.75
N ALA A 58 6.27 -7.29 -2.39
CA ALA A 58 6.56 -7.82 -3.71
C ALA A 58 6.67 -6.70 -4.74
N TYR A 59 5.81 -5.70 -4.63
CA TYR A 59 5.83 -4.57 -5.54
C TYR A 59 7.17 -3.85 -5.45
N LEU A 60 7.65 -3.64 -4.23
CA LEU A 60 8.87 -2.90 -4.03
C LEU A 60 10.12 -3.68 -4.42
N GLN A 61 10.02 -4.99 -4.47
CA GLN A 61 11.15 -5.82 -4.86
C GLN A 61 11.32 -5.88 -6.38
N ASP A 62 10.30 -5.53 -7.12
CA ASP A 62 10.34 -5.59 -8.57
C ASP A 62 11.05 -4.34 -9.07
N GLU A 63 12.20 -4.52 -9.68
CA GLU A 63 12.99 -3.39 -10.16
C GLU A 63 12.25 -2.57 -11.21
N LYS A 64 11.33 -3.21 -11.90
CA LYS A 64 10.56 -2.49 -12.90
C LYS A 64 9.61 -1.49 -12.26
N ASN A 65 9.33 -1.68 -11.00
CA ASN A 65 8.45 -0.78 -10.27
C ASN A 65 9.24 0.11 -9.33
N ASP A 66 10.52 0.22 -9.55
CA ASP A 66 11.37 1.07 -8.74
C ASP A 66 11.17 2.50 -9.18
N ILE A 67 10.06 3.07 -8.80
CA ILE A 67 9.73 4.43 -9.16
C ILE A 67 9.60 5.26 -7.91
N GLU A 68 9.93 6.51 -8.07
CA GLU A 68 9.82 7.44 -6.97
C GLU A 68 8.35 7.77 -6.73
N VAL A 69 7.93 7.68 -5.51
CA VAL A 69 6.56 8.02 -5.16
C VAL A 69 6.47 9.54 -5.09
N VAL A 70 5.80 10.12 -6.06
CA VAL A 70 5.69 11.57 -6.12
C VAL A 70 4.30 12.04 -5.73
N GLN A 71 3.37 11.14 -5.60
CA GLN A 71 2.01 11.51 -5.23
C GLN A 71 1.87 11.49 -3.72
N GLN A 72 1.14 12.43 -3.22
CA GLN A 72 0.90 12.53 -1.80
C GLN A 72 -0.60 12.44 -1.55
N PHE A 73 -0.97 11.52 -0.66
CA PHE A 73 -2.38 11.36 -0.32
C PHE A 73 -2.84 12.57 0.47
N VAL A 74 -3.92 13.19 0.04
CA VAL A 74 -4.46 14.35 0.72
C VAL A 74 -5.77 14.01 1.40
N GLY A 75 -6.63 13.28 0.73
CA GLY A 75 -7.89 12.94 1.35
C GLY A 75 -8.82 12.25 0.38
N VAL A 76 -9.94 11.83 0.91
CA VAL A 76 -10.99 11.19 0.15
C VAL A 76 -12.22 12.07 0.22
N GLN A 77 -12.82 12.34 -0.92
CA GLN A 77 -13.96 13.23 -0.99
C GLN A 77 -15.02 12.59 -1.87
N GLN A 78 -16.27 12.69 -1.42
CA GLN A 78 -17.40 12.24 -2.22
C GLN A 78 -18.14 13.46 -2.74
N ILE A 79 -18.57 13.38 -3.98
CA ILE A 79 -19.29 14.46 -4.61
C ILE A 79 -20.61 13.91 -5.14
N GLU A 80 -21.67 14.60 -4.84
CA GLU A 80 -23.01 14.25 -5.28
C GLU A 80 -23.35 15.08 -6.51
N VAL A 81 -23.74 14.41 -7.57
CA VAL A 81 -24.10 15.11 -8.80
C VAL A 81 -25.51 14.78 -9.21
#